data_9e00d12deb0fcacc86aa3d05af29d319
#
_entry.id   9e00d12deb0fcacc86aa3d05af29d319
#
_cell.length_a   1.000
_cell.length_b   1.000
_cell.length_c   1.000
_cell.angle_alpha   90.00
_cell.angle_beta   90.00
_cell.angle_gamma   90.00
#
_symmetry.space_group_name_H-M   'P 1'
#
loop_
_entity.id
_entity.type
_entity.pdbx_description
1 polymer ?
#
loop_
_entity_poly.entity_id
_entity_poly.type
_entity_poly.pdbx_seq_one_letter_code
_entity_poly.pdbx_strand_id
1 'polypeptide(L)'
;MRKAIGGMTAMMCLALPLLAQAGDTIGKIRKTQTLVIGIRETAPFSYTDENKQPLGYSVDLCLKVAEAIKKELKMPAMKIQFYSVDSTTRFSALLEDKIDLECGSTTNNAERRKKVAFTIPHFFSSVRALVKADSGIKNWPQLRNRTVVTTKSTTTVKLLNDRNDTSSLNIKLVEGNSDQDSFKMVEEGKADAFPMDDVLLYSLRAESKAPASFAIVGDPLSIEPYSIMMRKDDPGFKKIVDSEMLRLIHDNEIYRIYEKWFTKPIPPKNINMNMSMGFLLRDSLRFPTDQVAD
;
A
#
# COMPACT_ATOMS: atom_id res chain seq x y z
N MET A 1 -55.05 -55.03 -23.85
CA MET A 1 -54.10 -53.98 -24.31
C MET A 1 -54.14 -52.84 -23.30
N ARG A 2 -53.19 -52.80 -22.37
CA ARG A 2 -53.07 -51.72 -21.36
C ARG A 2 -51.88 -50.84 -21.75
N LYS A 3 -52.13 -49.57 -22.07
CA LYS A 3 -51.12 -48.54 -22.34
C LYS A 3 -50.58 -48.01 -21.00
N ALA A 4 -49.30 -48.15 -20.77
CA ALA A 4 -48.60 -47.48 -19.65
C ALA A 4 -48.21 -46.07 -20.07
N ILE A 5 -48.66 -45.09 -19.32
CA ILE A 5 -48.29 -43.65 -19.46
C ILE A 5 -47.15 -43.41 -18.46
N GLY A 6 -45.92 -43.27 -19.01
CA GLY A 6 -44.74 -42.90 -18.22
C GLY A 6 -44.76 -41.38 -17.93
N GLY A 7 -44.94 -41.05 -16.69
CA GLY A 7 -44.79 -39.65 -16.23
C GLY A 7 -43.28 -39.29 -16.07
N MET A 8 -42.82 -38.33 -16.87
CA MET A 8 -41.47 -37.78 -16.79
C MET A 8 -41.51 -36.60 -15.82
N THR A 9 -41.06 -36.84 -14.59
CA THR A 9 -40.91 -35.80 -13.55
C THR A 9 -39.69 -34.94 -13.87
N ALA A 10 -39.91 -33.74 -14.36
CA ALA A 10 -38.87 -32.75 -14.57
C ALA A 10 -38.37 -32.20 -13.21
N MET A 11 -37.17 -32.53 -12.84
CA MET A 11 -36.50 -32.04 -11.64
C MET A 11 -35.93 -30.63 -11.95
N MET A 12 -36.70 -29.60 -11.52
CA MET A 12 -36.33 -28.19 -11.67
C MET A 12 -35.27 -27.87 -10.62
N CYS A 13 -33.98 -27.86 -11.03
CA CYS A 13 -32.87 -27.35 -10.19
C CYS A 13 -33.06 -25.84 -10.02
N LEU A 14 -33.53 -25.42 -8.85
CA LEU A 14 -33.46 -24.02 -8.42
C LEU A 14 -31.96 -23.69 -8.19
N ALA A 15 -31.34 -23.01 -9.14
CA ALA A 15 -30.09 -22.31 -8.92
C ALA A 15 -30.36 -21.13 -7.98
N LEU A 16 -30.07 -21.30 -6.69
CA LEU A 16 -30.01 -20.19 -5.74
C LEU A 16 -28.87 -19.26 -6.20
N PRO A 17 -29.13 -17.95 -6.42
CA PRO A 17 -28.05 -17.01 -6.68
C PRO A 17 -27.14 -17.03 -5.45
N LEU A 18 -25.84 -17.28 -5.64
CA LEU A 18 -24.81 -16.95 -4.66
C LEU A 18 -24.89 -15.42 -4.48
N LEU A 19 -25.62 -14.97 -3.48
CA LEU A 19 -25.48 -13.61 -2.98
C LEU A 19 -24.03 -13.49 -2.52
N ALA A 20 -23.24 -12.70 -3.25
CA ALA A 20 -21.93 -12.28 -2.76
C ALA A 20 -22.17 -11.70 -1.36
N GLN A 21 -21.65 -12.37 -0.35
CA GLN A 21 -21.84 -11.98 1.03
C GLN A 21 -21.07 -10.68 1.19
N ALA A 22 -21.78 -9.57 1.38
CA ALA A 22 -21.16 -8.28 1.70
C ALA A 22 -20.23 -8.49 2.90
N GLY A 23 -19.03 -7.90 2.85
CA GLY A 23 -18.08 -8.01 3.94
C GLY A 23 -18.72 -7.53 5.24
N ASP A 24 -18.61 -8.30 6.30
CA ASP A 24 -19.09 -7.96 7.64
C ASP A 24 -17.91 -7.86 8.61
N THR A 25 -17.05 -6.89 8.37
CA THR A 25 -15.91 -6.62 9.25
C THR A 25 -16.38 -6.23 10.65
N ILE A 26 -17.45 -5.47 10.77
CA ILE A 26 -18.01 -5.06 12.06
C ILE A 26 -18.49 -6.28 12.85
N GLY A 27 -19.24 -7.20 12.23
CA GLY A 27 -19.69 -8.44 12.86
C GLY A 27 -18.52 -9.33 13.27
N LYS A 28 -17.51 -9.46 12.41
CA LYS A 28 -16.26 -10.16 12.75
C LYS A 28 -15.59 -9.56 13.98
N ILE A 29 -15.40 -8.23 14.02
CA ILE A 29 -14.77 -7.53 15.16
C ILE A 29 -15.61 -7.75 16.43
N ARG A 30 -16.92 -7.64 16.37
CA ARG A 30 -17.80 -7.89 17.52
C ARG A 30 -17.67 -9.31 18.05
N LYS A 31 -17.58 -10.30 17.16
CA LYS A 31 -17.42 -11.71 17.51
C LYS A 31 -16.03 -12.03 18.10
N THR A 32 -14.97 -11.50 17.48
CA THR A 32 -13.58 -11.82 17.86
C THR A 32 -13.00 -10.87 18.91
N GLN A 33 -13.64 -9.75 19.16
CA GLN A 33 -13.15 -8.66 20.03
C GLN A 33 -11.78 -8.12 19.55
N THR A 34 -11.48 -8.24 18.26
CA THR A 34 -10.16 -7.93 17.71
C THR A 34 -10.28 -7.26 16.34
N LEU A 35 -9.52 -6.16 16.16
CA LEU A 35 -9.21 -5.57 14.86
C LEU A 35 -7.82 -6.03 14.44
N VAL A 36 -7.68 -6.58 13.24
CA VAL A 36 -6.39 -7.03 12.70
C VAL A 36 -5.88 -6.05 11.65
N ILE A 37 -4.70 -5.47 11.91
CA ILE A 37 -4.04 -4.50 11.04
C ILE A 37 -2.86 -5.16 10.33
N GLY A 38 -2.90 -5.18 8.99
CA GLY A 38 -1.78 -5.60 8.16
C GLY A 38 -0.72 -4.52 8.08
N ILE A 39 0.53 -4.89 8.31
CA ILE A 39 1.71 -4.01 8.25
C ILE A 39 2.76 -4.55 7.31
N ARG A 40 3.56 -3.66 6.70
CA ARG A 40 4.69 -3.99 5.82
C ARG A 40 5.98 -3.37 6.35
N GLU A 41 7.12 -3.93 5.94
CA GLU A 41 8.43 -3.32 6.19
C GLU A 41 8.75 -2.27 5.11
N THR A 42 8.11 -1.10 5.20
CA THR A 42 8.22 0.05 4.27
C THR A 42 8.29 1.36 5.04
N ALA A 43 9.45 1.63 5.66
CA ALA A 43 9.66 2.91 6.36
C ALA A 43 9.55 4.10 5.38
N PRO A 44 8.99 5.25 5.80
CA PRO A 44 8.51 5.60 7.13
C PRO A 44 7.01 5.30 7.36
N PHE A 45 6.34 4.55 6.48
CA PHE A 45 4.88 4.32 6.53
C PHE A 45 4.49 3.25 7.53
N SER A 46 5.15 2.08 7.43
CA SER A 46 4.88 0.91 8.27
C SER A 46 6.15 0.09 8.35
N TYR A 47 6.61 -0.18 9.55
CA TYR A 47 7.79 -1.01 9.82
C TYR A 47 7.82 -1.40 11.29
N THR A 48 8.80 -2.21 11.69
CA THR A 48 8.96 -2.62 13.09
C THR A 48 10.23 -2.05 13.69
N ASP A 49 10.18 -1.68 14.98
CA ASP A 49 11.37 -1.29 15.73
C ASP A 49 12.20 -2.52 16.16
N GLU A 50 13.28 -2.28 16.90
CA GLU A 50 14.16 -3.32 17.43
C GLU A 50 13.44 -4.31 18.38
N ASN A 51 12.35 -3.87 19.01
CA ASN A 51 11.48 -4.68 19.85
C ASN A 51 10.33 -5.35 19.09
N LYS A 52 10.37 -5.27 17.74
CA LYS A 52 9.31 -5.74 16.84
C LYS A 52 7.96 -5.07 17.08
N GLN A 53 7.95 -3.84 17.58
CA GLN A 53 6.73 -3.06 17.73
C GLN A 53 6.45 -2.32 16.43
N PRO A 54 5.23 -2.44 15.90
CA PRO A 54 4.83 -1.73 14.68
C PRO A 54 4.77 -0.23 14.89
N LEU A 55 5.34 0.51 13.95
CA LEU A 55 5.33 1.96 13.94
C LEU A 55 5.37 2.48 12.49
N GLY A 56 5.09 3.76 12.32
CA GLY A 56 5.11 4.41 11.02
C GLY A 56 3.93 5.37 10.82
N TYR A 57 4.02 6.15 9.77
CA TYR A 57 3.00 7.15 9.42
C TYR A 57 1.62 6.52 9.21
N SER A 58 1.55 5.47 8.38
CA SER A 58 0.29 4.76 8.12
C SER A 58 -0.19 3.98 9.34
N VAL A 59 0.74 3.48 10.18
CA VAL A 59 0.40 2.82 11.44
C VAL A 59 -0.26 3.80 12.41
N ASP A 60 0.30 5.01 12.57
CA ASP A 60 -0.30 6.05 13.42
C ASP A 60 -1.72 6.42 12.97
N LEU A 61 -1.94 6.56 11.65
CA LEU A 61 -3.27 6.82 11.10
C LEU A 61 -4.24 5.67 11.41
N CYS A 62 -3.80 4.43 11.21
CA CYS A 62 -4.62 3.25 11.49
C CYS A 62 -4.92 3.06 12.99
N LEU A 63 -4.02 3.46 13.86
CA LEU A 63 -4.30 3.47 15.30
C LEU A 63 -5.39 4.48 15.67
N LYS A 64 -5.43 5.66 15.01
CA LYS A 64 -6.55 6.61 15.16
C LYS A 64 -7.87 6.01 14.66
N VAL A 65 -7.85 5.36 13.49
CA VAL A 65 -9.00 4.63 12.97
C VAL A 65 -9.46 3.55 13.95
N ALA A 66 -8.53 2.78 14.55
CA ALA A 66 -8.85 1.76 15.53
C ALA A 66 -9.54 2.33 16.78
N GLU A 67 -9.12 3.49 17.27
CA GLU A 67 -9.78 4.16 18.39
C GLU A 67 -11.19 4.66 18.00
N ALA A 68 -11.37 5.16 16.77
CA ALA A 68 -12.71 5.50 16.28
C ALA A 68 -13.63 4.28 16.18
N ILE A 69 -13.12 3.14 15.72
CA ILE A 69 -13.86 1.86 15.67
C ILE A 69 -14.26 1.43 17.09
N LYS A 70 -13.36 1.47 18.08
CA LYS A 70 -13.66 1.17 19.49
C LYS A 70 -14.82 2.02 20.01
N LYS A 71 -14.76 3.32 19.72
CA LYS A 71 -15.77 4.29 20.16
C LYS A 71 -17.13 4.02 19.49
N GLU A 72 -17.15 3.88 18.18
CA GLU A 72 -18.39 3.67 17.39
C GLU A 72 -19.07 2.34 17.77
N LEU A 73 -18.30 1.28 17.93
CA LEU A 73 -18.83 -0.04 18.30
C LEU A 73 -19.12 -0.17 19.80
N LYS A 74 -18.76 0.83 20.62
CA LYS A 74 -18.84 0.80 22.11
C LYS A 74 -18.05 -0.38 22.70
N MET A 75 -16.86 -0.63 22.17
CA MET A 75 -15.99 -1.75 22.51
C MET A 75 -14.63 -1.28 23.05
N PRO A 76 -14.56 -0.62 24.22
CA PRO A 76 -13.30 -0.05 24.73
C PRO A 76 -12.21 -1.09 24.98
N ALA A 77 -12.57 -2.35 25.19
CA ALA A 77 -11.64 -3.47 25.40
C ALA A 77 -11.25 -4.19 24.10
N MET A 78 -11.66 -3.70 22.92
CA MET A 78 -11.27 -4.28 21.64
C MET A 78 -9.74 -4.31 21.50
N LYS A 79 -9.22 -5.49 21.17
CA LYS A 79 -7.79 -5.68 20.95
C LYS A 79 -7.39 -5.24 19.54
N ILE A 80 -6.18 -4.72 19.40
CA ILE A 80 -5.53 -4.48 18.11
C ILE A 80 -4.46 -5.54 17.96
N GLN A 81 -4.51 -6.28 16.85
CA GLN A 81 -3.51 -7.27 16.47
C GLN A 81 -2.84 -6.82 15.18
N PHE A 82 -1.51 -6.92 15.12
CA PHE A 82 -0.77 -6.66 13.89
C PHE A 82 -0.43 -7.96 13.19
N TYR A 83 -0.50 -7.93 11.87
CA TYR A 83 -0.20 -9.07 11.00
C TYR A 83 0.76 -8.62 9.90
N SER A 84 1.91 -9.29 9.78
CA SER A 84 2.90 -8.96 8.76
C SER A 84 2.44 -9.42 7.38
N VAL A 85 2.46 -8.52 6.43
CA VAL A 85 2.21 -8.78 5.01
C VAL A 85 3.35 -8.18 4.17
N ASP A 86 3.45 -8.60 2.92
CA ASP A 86 4.35 -8.04 1.93
C ASP A 86 3.59 -7.58 0.67
N SER A 87 4.31 -7.15 -0.36
CA SER A 87 3.72 -6.71 -1.62
C SER A 87 2.89 -7.79 -2.31
N THR A 88 3.18 -9.08 -2.09
CA THR A 88 2.51 -10.21 -2.72
C THR A 88 1.32 -10.71 -1.93
N THR A 89 1.35 -10.61 -0.61
CA THR A 89 0.37 -11.24 0.29
C THR A 89 -0.69 -10.30 0.83
N ARG A 90 -0.48 -8.96 0.79
CA ARG A 90 -1.40 -7.97 1.39
C ARG A 90 -2.84 -8.06 0.86
N PHE A 91 -3.02 -8.28 -0.45
CA PHE A 91 -4.36 -8.39 -1.04
C PHE A 91 -5.06 -9.70 -0.64
N SER A 92 -4.37 -10.84 -0.74
CA SER A 92 -4.93 -12.13 -0.32
C SER A 92 -5.22 -12.14 1.18
N ALA A 93 -4.33 -11.60 2.01
CA ALA A 93 -4.57 -11.51 3.45
C ALA A 93 -5.85 -10.71 3.80
N LEU A 94 -6.13 -9.63 3.06
CA LEU A 94 -7.35 -8.86 3.23
C LEU A 94 -8.59 -9.62 2.76
N LEU A 95 -8.53 -10.24 1.57
CA LEU A 95 -9.66 -10.94 0.96
C LEU A 95 -9.98 -12.27 1.67
N GLU A 96 -8.99 -12.87 2.33
CA GLU A 96 -9.12 -14.09 3.14
C GLU A 96 -9.41 -13.82 4.63
N ASP A 97 -9.82 -12.60 4.98
CA ASP A 97 -10.15 -12.18 6.36
C ASP A 97 -9.01 -12.29 7.39
N LYS A 98 -7.76 -12.44 6.95
CA LYS A 98 -6.58 -12.46 7.85
C LYS A 98 -6.29 -11.09 8.44
N ILE A 99 -6.59 -10.02 7.68
CA ILE A 99 -6.50 -8.62 8.13
C ILE A 99 -7.79 -7.87 7.83
N ASP A 100 -8.05 -6.79 8.55
CA ASP A 100 -9.22 -5.93 8.37
C ASP A 100 -8.86 -4.61 7.68
N LEU A 101 -7.66 -4.11 7.96
CA LEU A 101 -7.06 -2.93 7.33
C LEU A 101 -5.63 -3.27 6.88
N GLU A 102 -5.19 -2.74 5.75
CA GLU A 102 -3.76 -2.74 5.39
C GLU A 102 -3.24 -1.31 5.50
N CYS A 103 -2.23 -1.13 6.33
CA CYS A 103 -1.69 0.15 6.77
C CYS A 103 -0.22 0.30 6.35
N GLY A 104 0.01 0.25 5.06
CA GLY A 104 1.34 0.37 4.47
C GLY A 104 1.45 1.55 3.49
N SER A 105 2.12 1.30 2.37
CA SER A 105 2.33 2.20 1.26
C SER A 105 1.59 1.70 0.00
N THR A 106 0.30 1.41 0.12
CA THR A 106 -0.46 0.82 -0.97
C THR A 106 -1.11 1.89 -1.84
N THR A 107 -0.72 1.93 -3.11
CA THR A 107 -1.29 2.82 -4.12
C THR A 107 -2.75 2.49 -4.39
N ASN A 108 -3.62 3.49 -4.29
CA ASN A 108 -4.99 3.47 -4.75
C ASN A 108 -5.00 3.73 -6.27
N ASN A 109 -5.46 2.78 -7.06
CA ASN A 109 -5.68 2.93 -8.50
C ASN A 109 -6.90 2.13 -8.97
N ALA A 110 -7.38 2.36 -10.21
CA ALA A 110 -8.60 1.74 -10.74
C ALA A 110 -8.56 0.21 -10.73
N GLU A 111 -7.43 -0.41 -11.08
CA GLU A 111 -7.31 -1.87 -11.07
C GLU A 111 -7.52 -2.46 -9.68
N ARG A 112 -6.92 -1.85 -8.67
CA ARG A 112 -7.03 -2.29 -7.27
C ARG A 112 -8.42 -2.03 -6.71
N ARG A 113 -9.05 -0.90 -7.08
CA ARG A 113 -10.45 -0.58 -6.69
C ARG A 113 -11.49 -1.59 -7.21
N LYS A 114 -11.15 -2.38 -8.22
CA LYS A 114 -12.02 -3.51 -8.65
C LYS A 114 -12.14 -4.59 -7.57
N LYS A 115 -11.12 -4.76 -6.74
CA LYS A 115 -11.00 -5.86 -5.76
C LYS A 115 -11.18 -5.42 -4.32
N VAL A 116 -10.75 -4.21 -3.98
CA VAL A 116 -10.69 -3.67 -2.60
C VAL A 116 -11.20 -2.24 -2.55
N ALA A 117 -11.47 -1.74 -1.36
CA ALA A 117 -11.77 -0.34 -1.10
C ALA A 117 -10.58 0.38 -0.47
N PHE A 118 -10.52 1.68 -0.65
CA PHE A 118 -9.48 2.56 -0.15
C PHE A 118 -10.07 3.76 0.57
N THR A 119 -9.30 4.34 1.49
CA THR A 119 -9.58 5.66 2.05
C THR A 119 -9.16 6.78 1.09
N ILE A 120 -9.44 8.02 1.48
CA ILE A 120 -8.79 9.21 0.96
C ILE A 120 -7.27 8.99 1.01
N PRO A 121 -6.52 9.40 -0.04
CA PRO A 121 -5.06 9.30 -0.02
C PRO A 121 -4.46 10.11 1.13
N HIS A 122 -3.58 9.47 1.88
CA HIS A 122 -2.84 10.11 2.96
C HIS A 122 -1.41 10.50 2.57
N PHE A 123 -0.95 10.08 1.38
CA PHE A 123 0.35 10.44 0.82
C PHE A 123 0.33 10.33 -0.71
N PHE A 124 1.23 11.05 -1.38
CA PHE A 124 1.50 10.91 -2.82
C PHE A 124 2.99 10.73 -3.03
N SER A 125 3.36 9.66 -3.72
CA SER A 125 4.71 9.37 -4.17
C SER A 125 4.76 9.34 -5.70
N SER A 126 5.94 9.14 -6.25
CA SER A 126 6.18 9.01 -7.70
C SER A 126 7.26 7.97 -7.93
N VAL A 127 7.18 7.21 -9.03
CA VAL A 127 8.25 6.27 -9.38
C VAL A 127 9.45 7.03 -9.94
N ARG A 128 10.62 6.81 -9.32
CA ARG A 128 11.95 7.25 -9.76
C ARG A 128 12.92 6.07 -9.67
N ALA A 129 14.17 6.26 -10.05
CA ALA A 129 15.16 5.18 -10.04
C ALA A 129 16.29 5.47 -9.05
N LEU A 130 16.61 4.52 -8.18
CA LEU A 130 17.82 4.51 -7.37
C LEU A 130 18.93 3.81 -8.17
N VAL A 131 20.10 4.42 -8.20
CA VAL A 131 21.30 3.94 -8.90
C VAL A 131 22.54 4.18 -8.04
N LYS A 132 23.67 3.54 -8.36
CA LYS A 132 24.95 3.96 -7.79
C LYS A 132 25.31 5.37 -8.27
N ALA A 133 25.84 6.20 -7.39
CA ALA A 133 26.15 7.62 -7.69
C ALA A 133 27.16 7.77 -8.82
N ASP A 134 28.07 6.82 -8.95
CA ASP A 134 29.14 6.75 -9.99
C ASP A 134 28.73 6.00 -11.26
N SER A 135 27.50 5.50 -11.35
CA SER A 135 26.99 4.73 -12.50
C SER A 135 26.90 5.50 -13.82
N GLY A 136 26.92 6.83 -13.77
CA GLY A 136 26.67 7.69 -14.91
C GLY A 136 25.20 7.76 -15.36
N ILE A 137 24.30 6.99 -14.75
CA ILE A 137 22.85 6.99 -15.06
C ILE A 137 22.18 8.19 -14.38
N LYS A 138 21.50 9.04 -15.17
CA LYS A 138 20.81 10.24 -14.70
C LYS A 138 19.33 10.29 -15.08
N ASN A 139 18.94 9.52 -16.09
CA ASN A 139 17.58 9.54 -16.65
C ASN A 139 17.20 8.17 -17.23
N TRP A 140 15.91 8.03 -17.56
CA TRP A 140 15.31 6.78 -18.04
C TRP A 140 15.93 6.22 -19.33
N PRO A 141 16.23 7.00 -20.39
CA PRO A 141 16.88 6.50 -21.60
C PRO A 141 18.23 5.81 -21.36
N GLN A 142 18.97 6.18 -20.31
CA GLN A 142 20.26 5.57 -19.97
C GLN A 142 20.14 4.18 -19.31
N LEU A 143 18.92 3.72 -19.04
CA LEU A 143 18.65 2.34 -18.64
C LEU A 143 18.63 1.36 -19.81
N ARG A 144 18.79 1.83 -21.06
CA ARG A 144 18.82 0.96 -22.24
C ARG A 144 19.88 -0.13 -22.10
N ASN A 145 19.46 -1.39 -22.35
CA ASN A 145 20.27 -2.61 -22.23
C ASN A 145 20.82 -2.86 -20.81
N ARG A 146 20.22 -2.28 -19.78
CA ARG A 146 20.63 -2.45 -18.38
C ARG A 146 19.81 -3.51 -17.66
N THR A 147 20.39 -4.05 -16.58
CA THR A 147 19.64 -4.89 -15.63
C THR A 147 18.97 -3.97 -14.61
N VAL A 148 17.64 -4.02 -14.56
CA VAL A 148 16.79 -3.18 -13.70
C VAL A 148 16.04 -4.09 -12.76
N VAL A 149 16.13 -3.85 -11.46
CA VAL A 149 15.35 -4.57 -10.45
C VAL A 149 14.21 -3.72 -9.94
N THR A 150 13.05 -4.31 -9.68
CA THR A 150 11.97 -3.68 -8.92
C THR A 150 11.31 -4.71 -8.01
N THR A 151 10.52 -4.27 -7.04
CA THR A 151 9.85 -5.18 -6.10
C THR A 151 8.62 -5.80 -6.75
N LYS A 152 8.51 -7.12 -6.69
CA LYS A 152 7.39 -7.88 -7.27
C LYS A 152 6.03 -7.44 -6.73
N SER A 153 4.98 -7.60 -7.54
CA SER A 153 3.59 -7.26 -7.20
C SER A 153 3.36 -5.78 -6.82
N THR A 154 4.23 -4.89 -7.29
CA THR A 154 4.07 -3.42 -7.21
C THR A 154 3.51 -2.85 -8.50
N THR A 155 3.02 -1.61 -8.47
CA THR A 155 2.61 -0.86 -9.67
C THR A 155 3.78 -0.63 -10.61
N THR A 156 4.98 -0.50 -10.06
CA THR A 156 6.21 -0.25 -10.80
C THR A 156 6.55 -1.36 -11.80
N VAL A 157 6.22 -2.64 -11.50
CA VAL A 157 6.45 -3.76 -12.45
C VAL A 157 5.73 -3.49 -13.76
N LYS A 158 4.43 -3.17 -13.70
CA LYS A 158 3.65 -2.87 -14.91
C LYS A 158 4.17 -1.63 -15.63
N LEU A 159 4.43 -0.56 -14.87
CA LEU A 159 4.93 0.71 -15.41
C LEU A 159 6.25 0.51 -16.19
N LEU A 160 7.17 -0.30 -15.66
CA LEU A 160 8.43 -0.59 -16.33
C LEU A 160 8.28 -1.46 -17.57
N ASN A 161 7.40 -2.46 -17.55
CA ASN A 161 7.10 -3.27 -18.72
C ASN A 161 6.51 -2.40 -19.84
N ASP A 162 5.45 -1.62 -19.53
CA ASP A 162 4.82 -0.73 -20.50
C ASP A 162 5.85 0.27 -21.10
N ARG A 163 6.73 0.81 -20.27
CA ARG A 163 7.76 1.75 -20.72
C ARG A 163 8.87 1.06 -21.53
N ASN A 164 9.25 -0.15 -21.13
CA ASN A 164 10.22 -0.94 -21.89
C ASN A 164 9.72 -1.19 -23.33
N ASP A 165 8.45 -1.55 -23.46
CA ASP A 165 7.82 -1.83 -24.75
C ASP A 165 7.69 -0.54 -25.58
N THR A 166 7.17 0.53 -25.00
CA THR A 166 6.88 1.79 -25.73
C THR A 166 8.13 2.59 -26.09
N SER A 167 9.18 2.52 -25.25
CA SER A 167 10.43 3.28 -25.45
C SER A 167 11.58 2.43 -25.98
N SER A 168 11.36 1.15 -26.28
CA SER A 168 12.36 0.19 -26.77
C SER A 168 13.66 0.24 -25.95
N LEU A 169 13.53 0.26 -24.61
CA LEU A 169 14.68 0.36 -23.73
C LEU A 169 15.47 -0.94 -23.63
N ASN A 170 14.86 -2.07 -23.99
CA ASN A 170 15.51 -3.39 -23.92
C ASN A 170 16.14 -3.65 -22.55
N ILE A 171 15.46 -3.28 -21.45
CA ILE A 171 15.91 -3.55 -20.09
C ILE A 171 15.71 -5.01 -19.74
N LYS A 172 16.65 -5.58 -19.01
CA LYS A 172 16.48 -6.87 -18.34
C LYS A 172 15.83 -6.62 -16.98
N LEU A 173 14.48 -6.73 -16.93
CA LEU A 173 13.74 -6.56 -15.68
C LEU A 173 13.87 -7.79 -14.79
N VAL A 174 14.23 -7.57 -13.52
CA VAL A 174 14.32 -8.57 -12.46
C VAL A 174 13.40 -8.15 -11.32
N GLU A 175 12.74 -9.10 -10.67
CA GLU A 175 11.86 -8.83 -9.54
C GLU A 175 12.49 -9.30 -8.23
N GLY A 176 12.70 -8.35 -7.30
CA GLY A 176 13.13 -8.63 -5.93
C GLY A 176 11.96 -9.02 -5.03
N ASN A 177 12.23 -9.75 -3.95
CA ASN A 177 11.19 -10.19 -3.02
C ASN A 177 10.69 -9.07 -2.10
N SER A 178 11.53 -8.09 -1.80
CA SER A 178 11.23 -6.93 -0.97
C SER A 178 11.97 -5.69 -1.50
N ASP A 179 11.65 -4.52 -0.96
CA ASP A 179 12.34 -3.28 -1.31
C ASP A 179 13.81 -3.34 -0.85
N GLN A 180 14.07 -3.96 0.30
CA GLN A 180 15.41 -4.20 0.83
C GLN A 180 16.23 -5.15 -0.07
N ASP A 181 15.60 -6.24 -0.55
CA ASP A 181 16.26 -7.16 -1.49
C ASP A 181 16.62 -6.46 -2.80
N SER A 182 15.68 -5.67 -3.35
CA SER A 182 15.89 -4.92 -4.59
C SER A 182 16.99 -3.89 -4.44
N PHE A 183 17.00 -3.15 -3.33
CA PHE A 183 18.08 -2.21 -3.00
C PHE A 183 19.44 -2.92 -2.91
N LYS A 184 19.50 -4.05 -2.20
CA LYS A 184 20.72 -4.85 -2.04
C LYS A 184 21.28 -5.33 -3.39
N MET A 185 20.43 -5.67 -4.35
CA MET A 185 20.88 -6.04 -5.69
C MET A 185 21.62 -4.91 -6.39
N VAL A 186 21.21 -3.64 -6.21
CA VAL A 186 21.95 -2.49 -6.72
C VAL A 186 23.25 -2.27 -5.92
N GLU A 187 23.18 -2.39 -4.60
CA GLU A 187 24.36 -2.27 -3.72
C GLU A 187 25.46 -3.26 -4.11
N GLU A 188 25.10 -4.51 -4.37
CA GLU A 188 26.00 -5.60 -4.77
C GLU A 188 26.39 -5.55 -6.26
N GLY A 189 25.84 -4.63 -7.07
CA GLY A 189 26.10 -4.53 -8.51
C GLY A 189 25.45 -5.64 -9.35
N LYS A 190 24.45 -6.33 -8.82
CA LYS A 190 23.65 -7.34 -9.54
C LYS A 190 22.57 -6.70 -10.41
N ALA A 191 22.22 -5.44 -10.14
CA ALA A 191 21.37 -4.60 -10.96
C ALA A 191 21.95 -3.19 -11.07
N ASP A 192 21.70 -2.53 -12.21
CA ASP A 192 22.18 -1.17 -12.49
C ASP A 192 21.27 -0.11 -11.84
N ALA A 193 19.97 -0.42 -11.69
CA ALA A 193 18.99 0.52 -11.15
C ALA A 193 17.85 -0.23 -10.42
N PHE A 194 17.27 0.47 -9.44
CA PHE A 194 16.06 0.06 -8.73
C PHE A 194 14.99 1.17 -8.84
N PRO A 195 14.11 1.12 -9.85
CA PRO A 195 12.91 1.95 -9.90
C PRO A 195 11.88 1.51 -8.86
N MET A 196 11.40 2.48 -8.09
CA MET A 196 10.38 2.33 -7.06
C MET A 196 9.85 3.72 -6.66
N ASP A 197 8.86 3.75 -5.80
CA ASP A 197 8.31 4.96 -5.20
C ASP A 197 9.42 5.76 -4.49
N ASP A 198 9.59 6.99 -4.89
CA ASP A 198 10.75 7.82 -4.52
C ASP A 198 10.92 8.00 -3.01
N VAL A 199 9.83 8.14 -2.27
CA VAL A 199 9.86 8.25 -0.81
C VAL A 199 10.46 6.99 -0.16
N LEU A 200 10.18 5.80 -0.70
CA LEU A 200 10.74 4.53 -0.21
C LEU A 200 12.23 4.44 -0.59
N LEU A 201 12.61 4.89 -1.78
CA LEU A 201 14.01 4.97 -2.19
C LEU A 201 14.80 5.94 -1.31
N TYR A 202 14.24 7.10 -0.94
CA TYR A 202 14.89 8.04 -0.02
C TYR A 202 15.12 7.40 1.35
N SER A 203 14.12 6.66 1.88
CA SER A 203 14.25 5.96 3.16
C SER A 203 15.35 4.89 3.10
N LEU A 204 15.32 4.00 2.12
CA LEU A 204 16.31 2.93 1.94
C LEU A 204 17.74 3.51 1.79
N ARG A 205 17.90 4.56 0.98
CA ARG A 205 19.16 5.24 0.84
C ARG A 205 19.67 5.81 2.16
N ALA A 206 18.81 6.48 2.90
CA ALA A 206 19.15 7.07 4.20
C ALA A 206 19.52 6.03 5.25
N GLU A 207 18.93 4.84 5.18
CA GLU A 207 19.20 3.72 6.07
C GLU A 207 20.45 2.94 5.72
N SER A 208 20.98 3.08 4.49
CA SER A 208 22.16 2.37 4.03
C SER A 208 23.44 2.78 4.79
N LYS A 209 24.46 1.92 4.74
CA LYS A 209 25.76 2.21 5.35
C LYS A 209 26.52 3.34 4.66
N ALA A 210 26.20 3.61 3.40
CA ALA A 210 26.86 4.60 2.56
C ALA A 210 25.85 5.39 1.71
N PRO A 211 25.01 6.27 2.29
CA PRO A 211 23.95 6.98 1.57
C PRO A 211 24.43 7.81 0.38
N ALA A 212 25.65 8.36 0.48
CA ALA A 212 26.28 9.15 -0.59
C ALA A 212 26.68 8.32 -1.82
N SER A 213 26.77 6.98 -1.68
CA SER A 213 27.08 6.07 -2.79
C SER A 213 25.91 5.81 -3.72
N PHE A 214 24.72 6.34 -3.40
CA PHE A 214 23.50 6.16 -4.19
C PHE A 214 22.87 7.50 -4.55
N ALA A 215 22.28 7.55 -5.75
CA ALA A 215 21.50 8.68 -6.24
C ALA A 215 20.09 8.24 -6.63
N ILE A 216 19.10 9.12 -6.45
CA ILE A 216 17.75 8.93 -6.95
C ILE A 216 17.59 9.85 -8.16
N VAL A 217 17.35 9.26 -9.32
CA VAL A 217 17.45 9.92 -10.63
C VAL A 217 16.20 9.69 -11.48
N GLY A 218 16.13 10.38 -12.62
CA GLY A 218 15.00 10.32 -13.54
C GLY A 218 13.84 11.23 -13.12
N ASP A 219 13.08 11.70 -14.08
CA ASP A 219 11.84 12.43 -13.81
C ASP A 219 10.76 11.48 -13.25
N PRO A 220 9.82 11.96 -12.43
CA PRO A 220 8.69 11.18 -11.96
C PRO A 220 7.93 10.50 -13.11
N LEU A 221 7.69 9.18 -13.02
CA LEU A 221 6.97 8.42 -14.04
C LEU A 221 5.48 8.25 -13.76
N SER A 222 5.08 8.42 -12.52
CA SER A 222 3.70 8.17 -12.08
C SER A 222 3.33 9.09 -10.92
N ILE A 223 2.06 9.07 -10.58
CA ILE A 223 1.54 9.55 -9.29
C ILE A 223 1.01 8.33 -8.55
N GLU A 224 1.54 8.10 -7.34
CA GLU A 224 1.22 6.95 -6.50
C GLU A 224 0.49 7.43 -5.23
N PRO A 225 -0.87 7.52 -5.26
CA PRO A 225 -1.66 7.93 -4.09
C PRO A 225 -1.77 6.78 -3.10
N TYR A 226 -1.13 6.89 -1.94
CA TYR A 226 -1.19 5.89 -0.88
C TYR A 226 -2.44 6.05 -0.03
N SER A 227 -3.15 4.95 0.17
CA SER A 227 -4.38 4.90 0.95
C SER A 227 -4.42 3.64 1.84
N ILE A 228 -5.15 3.72 2.94
CA ILE A 228 -5.46 2.54 3.77
C ILE A 228 -6.42 1.66 2.96
N MET A 229 -6.11 0.37 2.88
CA MET A 229 -6.90 -0.61 2.11
C MET A 229 -7.80 -1.43 3.04
N MET A 230 -9.03 -1.68 2.59
CA MET A 230 -10.03 -2.48 3.28
C MET A 230 -10.87 -3.29 2.30
N ARG A 231 -11.70 -4.23 2.79
CA ARG A 231 -12.61 -5.01 1.94
C ARG A 231 -13.60 -4.12 1.21
N LYS A 232 -13.91 -4.47 -0.05
CA LYS A 232 -14.71 -3.63 -0.94
C LYS A 232 -16.17 -3.56 -0.50
N ASP A 233 -16.86 -4.62 -0.39
CA ASP A 233 -18.30 -4.63 -0.23
C ASP A 233 -18.72 -4.55 1.25
N ASP A 234 -18.12 -3.62 2.01
CA ASP A 234 -18.35 -3.37 3.43
C ASP A 234 -18.55 -1.87 3.71
N PRO A 235 -19.69 -1.31 3.25
CA PRO A 235 -19.94 0.13 3.36
C PRO A 235 -20.07 0.60 4.81
N GLY A 236 -20.51 -0.26 5.73
CA GLY A 236 -20.61 0.05 7.15
C GLY A 236 -19.25 0.28 7.79
N PHE A 237 -18.31 -0.61 7.54
CA PHE A 237 -16.95 -0.49 8.03
C PHE A 237 -16.21 0.70 7.37
N LYS A 238 -16.33 0.81 6.04
CA LYS A 238 -15.74 1.93 5.28
C LYS A 238 -16.20 3.28 5.82
N LYS A 239 -17.49 3.44 6.14
CA LYS A 239 -18.03 4.69 6.68
C LYS A 239 -17.34 5.11 7.99
N ILE A 240 -17.06 4.16 8.90
CA ILE A 240 -16.37 4.47 10.16
C ILE A 240 -14.93 4.92 9.86
N VAL A 241 -14.22 4.19 9.00
CA VAL A 241 -12.84 4.49 8.62
C VAL A 241 -12.73 5.85 7.94
N ASP A 242 -13.57 6.12 6.94
CA ASP A 242 -13.56 7.39 6.20
C ASP A 242 -13.97 8.58 7.09
N SER A 243 -14.92 8.39 8.01
CA SER A 243 -15.31 9.43 8.97
C SER A 243 -14.14 9.84 9.86
N GLU A 244 -13.33 8.88 10.30
CA GLU A 244 -12.15 9.21 11.09
C GLU A 244 -11.05 9.89 10.24
N MET A 245 -10.82 9.42 9.01
CA MET A 245 -9.87 10.09 8.12
C MET A 245 -10.27 11.54 7.84
N LEU A 246 -11.56 11.80 7.60
CA LEU A 246 -12.10 13.16 7.44
C LEU A 246 -11.92 13.99 8.71
N ARG A 247 -12.16 13.42 9.91
CA ARG A 247 -11.93 14.11 11.17
C ARG A 247 -10.45 14.48 11.35
N LEU A 248 -9.53 13.56 11.06
CA LEU A 248 -8.10 13.84 11.15
C LEU A 248 -7.66 14.98 10.24
N ILE A 249 -8.28 15.09 9.06
CA ILE A 249 -8.05 16.21 8.12
C ILE A 249 -8.62 17.51 8.69
N HIS A 250 -9.90 17.50 9.07
CA HIS A 250 -10.62 18.67 9.57
C HIS A 250 -9.96 19.28 10.83
N ASP A 251 -9.53 18.43 11.76
CA ASP A 251 -8.90 18.84 13.01
C ASP A 251 -7.39 19.14 12.87
N ASN A 252 -6.88 19.11 11.64
CA ASN A 252 -5.47 19.29 11.32
C ASN A 252 -4.55 18.26 12.00
N GLU A 253 -5.08 17.12 12.45
CA GLU A 253 -4.30 16.09 13.13
C GLU A 253 -3.40 15.35 12.14
N ILE A 254 -3.86 15.12 10.92
CA ILE A 254 -3.07 14.49 9.86
C ILE A 254 -1.78 15.27 9.56
N TYR A 255 -1.80 16.60 9.64
CA TYR A 255 -0.60 17.43 9.42
C TYR A 255 0.43 17.22 10.53
N ARG A 256 -0.02 17.12 11.81
CA ARG A 256 0.88 16.83 12.94
C ARG A 256 1.50 15.44 12.85
N ILE A 257 0.70 14.43 12.39
CA ILE A 257 1.21 13.07 12.18
C ILE A 257 2.21 13.08 11.01
N TYR A 258 1.93 13.81 9.91
CA TYR A 258 2.86 13.98 8.80
C TYR A 258 4.19 14.59 9.27
N GLU A 259 4.16 15.71 10.00
CA GLU A 259 5.35 16.35 10.53
C GLU A 259 6.20 15.42 11.38
N LYS A 260 5.56 14.62 12.24
CA LYS A 260 6.25 13.63 13.08
C LYS A 260 7.13 12.67 12.24
N TRP A 261 6.63 12.24 11.07
CA TRP A 261 7.25 11.17 10.30
C TRP A 261 8.15 11.66 9.15
N PHE A 262 7.95 12.87 8.67
CA PHE A 262 8.64 13.35 7.47
C PHE A 262 9.55 14.56 7.70
N THR A 263 9.37 15.30 8.80
CA THR A 263 10.18 16.51 9.08
C THR A 263 10.96 16.43 10.38
N LYS A 264 10.84 15.33 11.12
CA LYS A 264 11.55 15.09 12.37
C LYS A 264 12.35 13.78 12.30
N PRO A 265 13.36 13.59 13.16
CA PRO A 265 14.06 12.32 13.26
C PRO A 265 13.11 11.19 13.69
N ILE A 266 13.14 10.07 12.97
CA ILE A 266 12.31 8.90 13.24
C ILE A 266 13.15 7.70 13.70
N PRO A 267 12.60 6.84 14.60
CA PRO A 267 13.27 5.63 15.05
C PRO A 267 13.44 4.62 13.91
N PRO A 268 14.34 3.62 14.05
CA PRO A 268 15.29 3.48 15.15
C PRO A 268 16.56 4.29 14.95
N LYS A 269 16.86 4.72 13.72
CA LYS A 269 18.15 5.33 13.34
C LYS A 269 18.18 6.85 13.45
N ASN A 270 17.13 7.49 13.95
CA ASN A 270 16.96 8.96 14.02
C ASN A 270 17.14 9.66 12.66
N ILE A 271 16.68 9.00 11.59
CA ILE A 271 16.72 9.57 10.24
C ILE A 271 15.64 10.62 10.12
N ASN A 272 16.01 11.81 9.63
CA ASN A 272 15.06 12.83 9.23
C ASN A 272 14.96 12.89 7.71
N MET A 273 13.78 12.66 7.17
CA MET A 273 13.52 12.72 5.73
C MET A 273 13.62 14.14 5.18
N ASN A 274 13.48 15.17 6.05
CA ASN A 274 13.42 16.60 5.68
C ASN A 274 12.42 16.88 4.55
N MET A 275 11.31 16.15 4.53
CA MET A 275 10.30 16.18 3.47
C MET A 275 9.07 16.95 3.93
N SER A 276 8.96 18.21 3.54
CA SER A 276 7.75 19.00 3.74
C SER A 276 6.59 18.45 2.92
N MET A 277 5.37 18.58 3.43
CA MET A 277 4.18 18.15 2.70
C MET A 277 4.05 18.85 1.36
N GLY A 278 4.03 18.07 0.27
CA GLY A 278 3.94 18.56 -1.09
C GLY A 278 2.60 19.21 -1.42
N PHE A 279 2.57 20.01 -2.50
CA PHE A 279 1.36 20.72 -2.94
C PHE A 279 0.20 19.76 -3.22
N LEU A 280 0.47 18.66 -3.96
CA LEU A 280 -0.55 17.70 -4.35
C LEU A 280 -1.26 17.07 -3.13
N LEU A 281 -0.51 16.69 -2.10
CA LEU A 281 -1.11 16.16 -0.87
C LEU A 281 -1.93 17.23 -0.15
N ARG A 282 -1.40 18.45 0.00
CA ARG A 282 -2.15 19.55 0.66
C ARG A 282 -3.45 19.87 -0.05
N ASP A 283 -3.44 19.86 -1.38
CA ASP A 283 -4.63 20.14 -2.19
C ASP A 283 -5.64 18.98 -2.11
N SER A 284 -5.18 17.74 -2.18
CA SER A 284 -6.02 16.56 -1.96
C SER A 284 -6.68 16.53 -0.57
N LEU A 285 -5.97 16.97 0.48
CA LEU A 285 -6.54 17.07 1.83
C LEU A 285 -7.53 18.23 1.99
N ARG A 286 -7.43 19.27 1.15
CA ARG A 286 -8.40 20.37 1.10
C ARG A 286 -9.72 19.94 0.45
N PHE A 287 -9.65 19.06 -0.55
CA PHE A 287 -10.78 18.50 -1.28
C PHE A 287 -10.79 16.96 -1.18
N PRO A 288 -11.05 16.43 0.03
CA PRO A 288 -10.83 15.02 0.31
C PRO A 288 -11.78 14.11 -0.50
N THR A 289 -11.21 13.18 -1.25
CA THR A 289 -11.92 12.16 -2.01
C THR A 289 -11.11 10.87 -2.07
N ASP A 290 -11.79 9.73 -2.06
CA ASP A 290 -11.18 8.41 -2.29
C ASP A 290 -11.09 8.07 -3.81
N GLN A 291 -11.69 8.91 -4.65
CA GLN A 291 -11.60 8.82 -6.10
C GLN A 291 -10.34 9.54 -6.57
N VAL A 292 -9.39 8.77 -7.05
CA VAL A 292 -8.13 9.29 -7.61
C VAL A 292 -8.13 9.09 -9.12
N ALA A 293 -7.47 10.01 -9.83
CA ALA A 293 -7.23 9.86 -11.25
C ALA A 293 -6.34 8.61 -11.51
N ASP A 294 -6.55 7.99 -12.66
CA ASP A 294 -5.79 6.82 -13.10
C ASP A 294 -4.58 7.23 -13.93
#